data_ea5174e3686fe243f8c79490a3e803f8
#
_entry.id   ea5174e3686fe243f8c79490a3e803f8
#
_cell.length_a   1.000
_cell.length_b   1.000
_cell.length_c   1.000
_cell.angle_alpha   90.00
_cell.angle_beta   90.00
_cell.angle_gamma   90.00
#
_symmetry.space_group_name_H-M   'P 1'
#
loop_
_entity.id
_entity.type
_entity.pdbx_description
1 polymer ?
#
loop_
_entity_poly.entity_id
_entity_poly.type
_entity_poly.pdbx_seq_one_letter_code
_entity_poly.pdbx_strand_id
1 'polypeptide(L)'
;MATPDTVSFGYEQVPATEKTAMVGEVFSRVARKYDIMNDAMSGGMHRLWKDRFVRRVKPRSGEAILDMAGGTGDIAFRMEPSGASITVADINPDMLGVGMERAAERGIDTLVWSEQNAEKLGFPDQFFDAYTIAFGIGNVTDIPAALKEAHRVLRYG
;
A
#
# COMPACT_ATOMS: atom_id res chain seq x y z
N MET A 1 12.31 4.67 30.96
CA MET A 1 11.11 4.00 30.43
C MET A 1 10.79 4.61 29.08
N ALA A 2 10.69 3.79 28.06
CA ALA A 2 10.24 4.31 26.78
C ALA A 2 8.83 4.88 26.94
N THR A 3 8.59 6.06 26.39
CA THR A 3 7.23 6.61 26.41
C THR A 3 6.33 5.75 25.52
N PRO A 4 5.00 5.66 25.81
CA PRO A 4 4.08 4.90 24.96
C PRO A 4 4.08 5.32 23.50
N ASP A 5 4.61 6.51 23.22
CA ASP A 5 4.60 7.12 21.90
C ASP A 5 5.87 6.84 21.08
N THR A 6 6.82 6.05 21.61
CA THR A 6 8.02 5.70 20.88
C THR A 6 7.90 4.33 20.19
N VAL A 7 8.47 4.24 19.00
CA VAL A 7 8.49 3.01 18.19
C VAL A 7 9.87 2.85 17.57
N SER A 8 10.19 1.64 17.12
CA SER A 8 11.46 1.40 16.45
C SER A 8 11.46 1.96 15.02
N PHE A 9 12.58 2.55 14.65
CA PHE A 9 12.89 2.94 13.27
C PHE A 9 14.32 2.51 12.99
N GLY A 10 14.46 1.36 12.34
CA GLY A 10 15.76 0.71 12.21
C GLY A 10 16.28 0.31 13.58
N TYR A 11 17.43 0.87 13.97
CA TYR A 11 18.05 0.66 15.29
C TYR A 11 17.77 1.78 16.28
N GLU A 12 16.96 2.76 15.89
CA GLU A 12 16.62 3.90 16.72
C GLU A 12 15.18 3.84 17.22
N GLN A 13 14.97 4.37 18.41
CA GLN A 13 13.63 4.59 18.95
C GLN A 13 13.27 6.06 18.75
N VAL A 14 12.16 6.31 18.04
CA VAL A 14 11.68 7.66 17.78
C VAL A 14 10.21 7.77 18.20
N PRO A 15 9.70 8.99 18.45
CA PRO A 15 8.26 9.18 18.62
C PRO A 15 7.48 8.64 17.43
N ALA A 16 6.29 8.07 17.67
CA ALA A 16 5.48 7.45 16.62
C ALA A 16 5.17 8.42 15.47
N THR A 17 4.90 9.69 15.79
CA THR A 17 4.64 10.74 14.81
C THR A 17 5.87 11.03 13.93
N GLU A 18 7.07 11.01 14.51
CA GLU A 18 8.30 11.20 13.75
C GLU A 18 8.61 10.03 12.84
N LYS A 19 8.33 8.79 13.27
CA LYS A 19 8.51 7.62 12.40
C LYS A 19 7.67 7.77 11.13
N THR A 20 6.41 8.14 11.25
CA THR A 20 5.53 8.34 10.09
C THR A 20 6.07 9.42 9.15
N ALA A 21 6.53 10.55 9.69
CA ALA A 21 7.10 11.64 8.89
C ALA A 21 8.40 11.24 8.21
N MET A 22 9.29 10.53 8.92
CA MET A 22 10.57 10.07 8.38
C MET A 22 10.38 9.07 7.24
N VAL A 23 9.48 8.12 7.40
CA VAL A 23 9.15 7.13 6.35
C VAL A 23 8.56 7.83 5.13
N GLY A 24 7.62 8.77 5.33
CA GLY A 24 7.02 9.55 4.26
C GLY A 24 8.05 10.36 3.48
N GLU A 25 8.99 11.00 4.17
CA GLU A 25 10.06 11.77 3.54
C GLU A 25 10.97 10.88 2.67
N VAL A 26 11.35 9.72 3.17
CA VAL A 26 12.17 8.77 2.40
C VAL A 26 11.44 8.34 1.13
N PHE A 27 10.19 7.95 1.23
CA PHE A 27 9.40 7.53 0.07
C PHE A 27 9.19 8.67 -0.93
N SER A 28 8.94 9.89 -0.46
CA SER A 28 8.79 11.05 -1.35
C SER A 28 10.03 11.29 -2.19
N ARG A 29 11.22 11.15 -1.60
CA ARG A 29 12.49 11.35 -2.30
C ARG A 29 12.76 10.31 -3.37
N VAL A 30 12.37 9.07 -3.16
CA VAL A 30 12.70 7.94 -4.03
C VAL A 30 11.54 7.46 -4.90
N ALA A 31 10.33 7.97 -4.68
CA ALA A 31 9.12 7.46 -5.32
C ALA A 31 9.25 7.33 -6.85
N ARG A 32 9.81 8.33 -7.51
CA ARG A 32 9.93 8.37 -8.98
C ARG A 32 10.96 7.39 -9.54
N LYS A 33 11.90 6.94 -8.71
CA LYS A 33 13.00 6.05 -9.12
C LYS A 33 12.87 4.66 -8.51
N TYR A 34 11.84 4.45 -7.73
CA TYR A 34 11.69 3.25 -6.90
C TYR A 34 11.73 1.96 -7.73
N ASP A 35 10.95 1.90 -8.80
CA ASP A 35 10.89 0.71 -9.65
C ASP A 35 12.21 0.44 -10.37
N ILE A 36 12.87 1.50 -10.84
CA ILE A 36 14.16 1.38 -11.51
C ILE A 36 15.21 0.82 -10.56
N MET A 37 15.24 1.33 -9.32
CA MET A 37 16.14 0.82 -8.28
C MET A 37 15.87 -0.64 -7.96
N ASN A 38 14.61 -1.01 -7.78
CA ASN A 38 14.23 -2.39 -7.50
C ASN A 38 14.60 -3.32 -8.65
N ASP A 39 14.38 -2.92 -9.89
CA ASP A 39 14.78 -3.68 -11.08
C ASP A 39 16.30 -3.88 -11.12
N ALA A 40 17.06 -2.81 -10.89
CA ALA A 40 18.51 -2.86 -10.93
C ALA A 40 19.08 -3.78 -9.82
N MET A 41 18.54 -3.71 -8.61
CA MET A 41 19.01 -4.47 -7.45
C MET A 41 18.60 -5.93 -7.50
N SER A 42 17.42 -6.24 -8.02
CA SER A 42 16.84 -7.58 -7.99
C SER A 42 16.97 -8.35 -9.30
N GLY A 43 17.51 -7.72 -10.36
CA GLY A 43 17.61 -8.36 -11.68
C GLY A 43 16.25 -8.77 -12.26
N GLY A 44 15.17 -8.04 -11.93
CA GLY A 44 13.83 -8.34 -12.36
C GLY A 44 13.07 -9.29 -11.44
N MET A 45 13.69 -9.81 -10.40
CA MET A 45 13.05 -10.74 -9.46
C MET A 45 11.83 -10.15 -8.77
N HIS A 46 11.84 -8.84 -8.47
CA HIS A 46 10.70 -8.21 -7.83
C HIS A 46 9.45 -8.19 -8.73
N ARG A 47 9.62 -8.09 -10.05
CA ARG A 47 8.49 -8.18 -10.99
C ARG A 47 7.87 -9.56 -10.95
N LEU A 48 8.70 -10.59 -10.98
CA LEU A 48 8.26 -11.97 -10.90
C LEU A 48 7.53 -12.24 -9.58
N TRP A 49 8.04 -11.72 -8.49
CA TRP A 49 7.43 -11.80 -7.18
C TRP A 49 6.05 -11.14 -7.14
N LYS A 50 5.94 -9.94 -7.69
CA LYS A 50 4.66 -9.21 -7.75
C LYS A 50 3.62 -9.93 -8.60
N ASP A 51 4.03 -10.52 -9.70
CA ASP A 51 3.15 -11.32 -10.54
C ASP A 51 2.64 -12.57 -9.80
N ARG A 52 3.51 -13.23 -9.04
CA ARG A 52 3.13 -14.34 -8.18
C ARG A 52 2.15 -13.91 -7.08
N PHE A 53 2.42 -12.77 -6.47
CA PHE A 53 1.55 -12.21 -5.44
C PHE A 53 0.14 -12.00 -5.98
N VAL A 54 0.00 -11.36 -7.13
CA VAL A 54 -1.30 -11.12 -7.75
C VAL A 54 -1.99 -12.42 -8.14
N ARG A 55 -1.26 -13.41 -8.64
CA ARG A 55 -1.83 -14.74 -8.93
C ARG A 55 -2.39 -15.42 -7.67
N ARG A 56 -1.76 -15.19 -6.51
CA ARG A 56 -2.28 -15.69 -5.23
C ARG A 56 -3.56 -14.98 -4.80
N VAL A 57 -3.60 -13.67 -4.99
CA VAL A 57 -4.79 -12.87 -4.66
C VAL A 57 -5.98 -13.30 -5.51
N LYS A 58 -5.77 -13.68 -6.76
CA LYS A 58 -6.79 -14.07 -7.73
C LYS A 58 -7.93 -13.06 -7.83
N PRO A 59 -7.61 -11.80 -8.18
CA PRO A 59 -8.65 -10.78 -8.29
C PRO A 59 -9.67 -11.16 -9.36
N ARG A 60 -10.94 -10.89 -9.08
CA ARG A 60 -12.05 -11.24 -9.96
C ARG A 60 -12.92 -10.03 -10.25
N SER A 61 -13.50 -10.01 -11.43
CA SER A 61 -14.49 -8.99 -11.79
C SER A 61 -15.64 -8.97 -10.77
N GLY A 62 -16.04 -7.76 -10.38
CA GLY A 62 -17.08 -7.55 -9.39
C GLY A 62 -16.62 -7.52 -7.95
N GLU A 63 -15.37 -7.90 -7.68
CA GLU A 63 -14.80 -7.78 -6.32
C GLU A 63 -14.30 -6.37 -6.05
N ALA A 64 -14.40 -5.94 -4.78
CA ALA A 64 -13.80 -4.72 -4.28
C ALA A 64 -12.53 -5.06 -3.51
N ILE A 65 -11.39 -4.51 -3.92
CA ILE A 65 -10.08 -4.80 -3.34
C ILE A 65 -9.45 -3.52 -2.82
N LEU A 66 -8.95 -3.57 -1.58
CA LEU A 66 -8.12 -2.50 -1.01
C LEU A 66 -6.66 -2.91 -1.08
N ASP A 67 -5.84 -2.15 -1.80
CA ASP A 67 -4.39 -2.29 -1.82
C ASP A 67 -3.80 -1.23 -0.89
N MET A 68 -3.53 -1.63 0.35
CA MET A 68 -3.00 -0.73 1.39
C MET A 68 -1.48 -0.61 1.27
N ALA A 69 -0.99 0.61 1.51
CA ALA A 69 0.41 0.95 1.27
C ALA A 69 0.82 0.63 -0.17
N GLY A 70 -0.13 0.84 -1.08
CA GLY A 70 0.02 0.51 -2.49
C GLY A 70 0.97 1.44 -3.25
N GLY A 71 1.30 2.58 -2.66
CA GLY A 71 2.31 3.50 -3.16
C GLY A 71 2.01 3.97 -4.58
N THR A 72 2.90 3.65 -5.49
CA THR A 72 2.78 4.05 -6.89
C THR A 72 1.83 3.19 -7.72
N GLY A 73 1.17 2.22 -7.09
CA GLY A 73 0.13 1.42 -7.73
C GLY A 73 0.61 0.20 -8.50
N ASP A 74 1.85 -0.23 -8.31
CA ASP A 74 2.43 -1.32 -9.10
C ASP A 74 1.65 -2.64 -8.98
N ILE A 75 1.23 -3.00 -7.77
CA ILE A 75 0.37 -4.18 -7.54
C ILE A 75 -1.03 -3.95 -8.14
N ALA A 76 -1.60 -2.76 -7.93
CA ALA A 76 -2.93 -2.42 -8.45
C ALA A 76 -2.99 -2.47 -9.97
N PHE A 77 -1.96 -1.99 -10.66
CA PHE A 77 -1.89 -2.08 -12.13
C PHE A 77 -1.89 -3.53 -12.62
N ARG A 78 -1.29 -4.44 -11.85
CA ARG A 78 -1.29 -5.86 -12.18
C ARG A 78 -2.65 -6.51 -11.93
N MET A 79 -3.45 -5.98 -11.01
CA MET A 79 -4.80 -6.48 -10.71
C MET A 79 -5.89 -5.88 -11.61
N GLU A 80 -5.64 -4.70 -12.17
CA GLU A 80 -6.62 -3.95 -12.95
C GLU A 80 -7.25 -4.75 -14.10
N PRO A 81 -6.49 -5.54 -14.88
CA PRO A 81 -7.08 -6.30 -15.99
C PRO A 81 -8.13 -7.33 -15.57
N SER A 82 -8.18 -7.71 -14.29
CA SER A 82 -9.17 -8.65 -13.77
C SER A 82 -10.61 -8.12 -13.79
N GLY A 83 -10.77 -6.79 -13.88
CA GLY A 83 -12.07 -6.14 -13.74
C GLY A 83 -12.52 -5.91 -12.30
N ALA A 84 -11.68 -6.22 -11.32
CA ALA A 84 -11.96 -5.89 -9.92
C ALA A 84 -11.95 -4.37 -9.71
N SER A 85 -12.75 -3.91 -8.77
CA SER A 85 -12.74 -2.51 -8.30
C SER A 85 -11.63 -2.35 -7.29
N ILE A 86 -10.57 -1.61 -7.63
CA ILE A 86 -9.37 -1.51 -6.80
C ILE A 86 -9.22 -0.10 -6.25
N THR A 87 -9.07 -0.01 -4.93
CA THR A 87 -8.71 1.22 -4.24
C THR A 87 -7.26 1.11 -3.79
N VAL A 88 -6.42 2.02 -4.25
CA VAL A 88 -5.03 2.15 -3.81
C VAL A 88 -4.99 3.17 -2.69
N ALA A 89 -4.57 2.74 -1.51
CA ALA A 89 -4.48 3.60 -0.35
C ALA A 89 -3.04 3.67 0.15
N ASP A 90 -2.63 4.85 0.56
CA ASP A 90 -1.31 5.08 1.12
C ASP A 90 -1.35 6.29 2.04
N ILE A 91 -0.47 6.31 3.04
CA ILE A 91 -0.33 7.46 3.94
C ILE A 91 0.47 8.59 3.28
N ASN A 92 1.21 8.28 2.23
CA ASN A 92 2.07 9.25 1.52
C ASN A 92 1.40 9.73 0.23
N PRO A 93 0.91 10.98 0.19
CA PRO A 93 0.25 11.52 -1.00
C PRO A 93 1.18 11.65 -2.21
N ASP A 94 2.49 11.80 -1.99
CA ASP A 94 3.44 11.91 -3.09
C ASP A 94 3.56 10.60 -3.86
N MET A 95 3.53 9.46 -3.15
CA MET A 95 3.51 8.14 -3.78
C MET A 95 2.25 7.95 -4.61
N LEU A 96 1.10 8.33 -4.06
CA LEU A 96 -0.18 8.27 -4.78
C LEU A 96 -0.15 9.17 -6.02
N GLY A 97 0.44 10.36 -5.91
CA GLY A 97 0.59 11.29 -7.04
C GLY A 97 1.37 10.68 -8.20
N VAL A 98 2.46 9.97 -7.91
CA VAL A 98 3.23 9.24 -8.93
C VAL A 98 2.38 8.14 -9.57
N GLY A 99 1.61 7.43 -8.77
CA GLY A 99 0.69 6.40 -9.27
C GLY A 99 -0.38 6.97 -10.19
N MET A 100 -0.98 8.09 -9.81
CA MET A 100 -1.97 8.78 -10.63
C MET A 100 -1.39 9.22 -11.99
N GLU A 101 -0.17 9.75 -11.99
CA GLU A 101 0.53 10.12 -13.24
C GLU A 101 0.73 8.90 -14.14
N ARG A 102 1.17 7.78 -13.58
CA ARG A 102 1.35 6.52 -14.32
C ARG A 102 0.03 5.98 -14.87
N ALA A 103 -1.04 6.06 -14.10
CA ALA A 103 -2.37 5.64 -14.54
C ALA A 103 -2.81 6.48 -15.75
N ALA A 104 -2.64 7.81 -15.69
CA ALA A 104 -2.98 8.70 -16.77
C ALA A 104 -2.18 8.37 -18.04
N GLU A 105 -0.88 8.13 -17.91
CA GLU A 105 -0.01 7.75 -19.05
C GLU A 105 -0.43 6.44 -19.70
N ARG A 106 -0.98 5.51 -18.93
CA ARG A 106 -1.45 4.19 -19.39
C ARG A 106 -2.90 4.20 -19.85
N GLY A 107 -3.61 5.32 -19.71
CA GLY A 107 -5.03 5.40 -20.00
C GLY A 107 -5.91 4.61 -19.04
N ILE A 108 -5.46 4.39 -17.81
CA ILE A 108 -6.20 3.65 -16.78
C ILE A 108 -6.91 4.64 -15.88
N ASP A 109 -8.25 4.59 -15.85
CA ASP A 109 -9.10 5.47 -15.07
C ASP A 109 -10.00 4.72 -14.06
N THR A 110 -9.80 3.41 -13.91
CA THR A 110 -10.63 2.54 -13.09
C THR A 110 -10.16 2.42 -11.64
N LEU A 111 -8.96 2.91 -11.33
CA LEU A 111 -8.41 2.83 -9.98
C LEU A 111 -8.85 4.03 -9.13
N VAL A 112 -9.18 3.77 -7.88
CA VAL A 112 -9.45 4.81 -6.88
C VAL A 112 -8.19 5.02 -6.05
N TRP A 113 -7.79 6.25 -5.84
CA TRP A 113 -6.60 6.63 -5.08
C TRP A 113 -7.04 7.36 -3.81
N SER A 114 -6.56 6.92 -2.67
CA SER A 114 -7.03 7.43 -1.38
C SER A 114 -5.90 7.55 -0.37
N GLU A 115 -5.73 8.74 0.20
CA GLU A 115 -4.79 8.95 1.31
C GLU A 115 -5.40 8.38 2.58
N GLN A 116 -4.82 7.34 3.14
CA GLN A 116 -5.34 6.62 4.29
C GLN A 116 -4.23 6.21 5.24
N ASN A 117 -4.55 6.18 6.53
CA ASN A 117 -3.72 5.57 7.55
C ASN A 117 -4.23 4.15 7.80
N ALA A 118 -3.37 3.14 7.65
CA ALA A 118 -3.73 1.73 7.86
C ALA A 118 -4.28 1.46 9.26
N GLU A 119 -3.87 2.25 10.25
CA GLU A 119 -4.31 2.11 11.65
C GLU A 119 -5.70 2.70 11.90
N LYS A 120 -6.21 3.51 10.98
CA LYS A 120 -7.53 4.13 11.08
C LYS A 120 -8.05 4.42 9.68
N LEU A 121 -8.72 3.44 9.11
CA LEU A 121 -9.25 3.54 7.75
C LEU A 121 -10.59 4.29 7.70
N GLY A 122 -10.73 5.18 6.72
CA GLY A 122 -11.95 5.94 6.47
C GLY A 122 -12.97 5.18 5.62
N PHE A 123 -12.98 3.84 5.68
CA PHE A 123 -13.91 3.01 4.93
C PHE A 123 -14.94 2.35 5.86
N PRO A 124 -16.14 2.04 5.36
CA PRO A 124 -17.14 1.33 6.15
C PRO A 124 -16.70 -0.09 6.51
N ASP A 125 -17.37 -0.67 7.51
CA ASP A 125 -17.20 -2.09 7.85
C ASP A 125 -17.61 -2.95 6.65
N GLN A 126 -16.92 -4.08 6.47
CA GLN A 126 -17.29 -5.10 5.48
C GLN A 126 -17.51 -4.53 4.08
N PHE A 127 -16.59 -3.68 3.65
CA PHE A 127 -16.67 -3.00 2.36
C PHE A 127 -15.90 -3.73 1.25
N PHE A 128 -14.78 -4.34 1.59
CA PHE A 128 -13.89 -4.98 0.61
C PHE A 128 -13.97 -6.50 0.66
N ASP A 129 -13.77 -7.14 -0.49
CA ASP A 129 -13.68 -8.59 -0.62
C ASP A 129 -12.26 -9.09 -0.34
N ALA A 130 -11.25 -8.26 -0.60
CA ALA A 130 -9.85 -8.57 -0.35
C ALA A 130 -9.10 -7.34 0.12
N TYR A 131 -8.05 -7.57 0.91
CA TYR A 131 -7.14 -6.56 1.41
C TYR A 131 -5.72 -7.04 1.13
N THR A 132 -4.95 -6.24 0.44
CA THR A 132 -3.55 -6.56 0.15
C THR A 132 -2.65 -5.50 0.78
N ILE A 133 -1.52 -5.93 1.31
CA ILE A 133 -0.47 -5.05 1.81
C ILE A 133 0.89 -5.70 1.52
N ALA A 134 1.56 -5.21 0.49
CA ALA A 134 2.85 -5.74 0.08
C ALA A 134 3.96 -4.86 0.66
N PHE A 135 4.84 -5.42 1.50
CA PHE A 135 5.95 -4.73 2.17
C PHE A 135 5.57 -3.58 3.10
N GLY A 136 4.43 -2.93 2.92
CA GLY A 136 4.04 -1.75 3.68
C GLY A 136 3.83 -1.99 5.17
N ILE A 137 3.56 -3.24 5.57
CA ILE A 137 3.28 -3.57 6.98
C ILE A 137 4.47 -3.24 7.90
N GLY A 138 5.68 -3.35 7.39
CA GLY A 138 6.89 -3.00 8.15
C GLY A 138 7.03 -1.52 8.49
N ASN A 139 6.29 -0.67 7.79
CA ASN A 139 6.30 0.78 8.00
C ASN A 139 5.13 1.26 8.87
N VAL A 140 4.24 0.35 9.26
CA VAL A 140 3.10 0.67 10.12
C VAL A 140 3.59 0.83 11.57
N THR A 141 3.14 1.89 12.23
CA THR A 141 3.55 2.20 13.61
C THR A 141 2.94 1.22 14.60
N ASP A 142 1.65 0.93 14.47
CA ASP A 142 0.89 0.02 15.34
C ASP A 142 0.29 -1.10 14.48
N ILE A 143 1.01 -2.20 14.37
CA ILE A 143 0.59 -3.35 13.56
C ILE A 143 -0.72 -3.97 14.05
N PRO A 144 -0.94 -4.20 15.36
CA PRO A 144 -2.23 -4.70 15.83
C PRO A 144 -3.41 -3.82 15.42
N ALA A 145 -3.28 -2.49 15.50
CA ALA A 145 -4.33 -1.57 15.07
C ALA A 145 -4.60 -1.70 13.57
N ALA A 146 -3.56 -1.81 12.76
CA ALA A 146 -3.69 -1.99 11.30
C ALA A 146 -4.39 -3.31 10.95
N LEU A 147 -4.05 -4.40 11.63
CA LEU A 147 -4.69 -5.69 11.41
C LEU A 147 -6.16 -5.68 11.81
N LYS A 148 -6.49 -5.00 12.89
CA LYS A 148 -7.87 -4.82 13.35
C LYS A 148 -8.69 -4.07 12.30
N GLU A 149 -8.14 -3.00 11.72
CA GLU A 149 -8.80 -2.25 10.67
C GLU A 149 -8.95 -3.06 9.38
N ALA A 150 -7.93 -3.84 9.01
CA ALA A 150 -8.03 -4.74 7.86
C ALA A 150 -9.18 -5.74 8.04
N HIS A 151 -9.29 -6.32 9.22
CA HIS A 151 -10.38 -7.24 9.55
C HIS A 151 -11.74 -6.53 9.48
N ARG A 152 -11.83 -5.31 10.01
CA ARG A 152 -13.09 -4.55 10.06
C ARG A 152 -13.64 -4.25 8.66
N VAL A 153 -12.77 -3.84 7.72
CA VAL A 153 -13.20 -3.44 6.37
C VAL A 153 -13.42 -4.61 5.43
N LEU A 154 -13.01 -5.82 5.81
CA LEU A 154 -13.22 -7.03 5.01
C LEU A 154 -14.59 -7.64 5.27
N ARG A 155 -15.23 -8.10 4.20
CA ARG A 155 -16.47 -8.87 4.26
C ARG A 155 -16.20 -10.27 4.82
N TYR A 156 -17.21 -10.83 5.48
CA TYR A 156 -17.16 -12.22 5.93
C TYR A 156 -17.26 -13.17 4.73
N GLY A 157 -16.56 -14.28 4.85
CA GLY A 157 -16.54 -15.30 3.81
C GLY A 157 -15.25 -15.32 3.05
#